data_204d1c777f5f03601b6bed34e96d7ca4
#
_entry.id   204d1c777f5f03601b6bed34e96d7ca4
#
_cell.length_a   1.000
_cell.length_b   1.000
_cell.length_c   1.000
_cell.angle_alpha   90.00
_cell.angle_beta   90.00
_cell.angle_gamma   90.00
#
_symmetry.space_group_name_H-M   'P 1'
#
loop_
_entity.id
_entity.type
_entity.pdbx_description
1 polymer ?
#
loop_
_entity_poly.entity_id
_entity_poly.type
_entity_poly.pdbx_seq_one_letter_code
_entity_poly.pdbx_strand_id
1 'polypeptide(L)'
;MPKSKKQHLTPLLTEYGMILVLILLGIFFSLVTLTEQRPSGKKAGLQIASIVKKRFDKDAHILIASRNLAIDKNFYDALSGSLTSAGFKHLHSVQGTPRDARAKLIELENQKIKLQVILGNQTTADWLVFEDIKLNFPQLGAPTRIGPSPYKWPNFLKKDNLLNITNQIAVIAIIAIGMTVVIICGGIDLSVGSLIAFSA
;
A
#
# COMPACT_ATOMS: atom_id res chain seq x y z
N MET A 1 50.64 -18.73 14.89
CA MET A 1 50.18 -17.34 14.79
C MET A 1 48.92 -17.30 14.00
N PRO A 2 47.77 -16.85 14.52
CA PRO A 2 46.52 -16.81 13.78
C PRO A 2 46.61 -15.67 12.75
N LYS A 3 46.49 -16.01 11.46
CA LYS A 3 46.39 -15.03 10.36
C LYS A 3 45.18 -14.13 10.58
N SER A 4 45.47 -12.83 10.68
CA SER A 4 44.48 -11.81 10.94
C SER A 4 43.34 -11.83 9.89
N LYS A 5 42.09 -11.81 10.36
CA LYS A 5 40.85 -11.70 9.55
C LYS A 5 40.82 -10.45 8.64
N LYS A 6 41.72 -9.50 8.82
CA LYS A 6 41.86 -8.28 7.99
C LYS A 6 42.36 -8.53 6.56
N GLN A 7 43.05 -9.65 6.30
CA GLN A 7 43.62 -9.93 4.96
C GLN A 7 42.64 -10.37 3.89
N HIS A 8 41.37 -10.78 4.27
CA HIS A 8 40.37 -11.17 3.32
C HIS A 8 39.34 -10.08 2.94
N LEU A 9 39.32 -8.98 3.72
CA LEU A 9 38.38 -7.87 3.46
C LEU A 9 38.88 -6.89 2.39
N THR A 10 40.23 -6.69 2.32
CA THR A 10 40.81 -5.75 1.36
C THR A 10 40.54 -6.09 -0.12
N PRO A 11 40.76 -7.34 -0.59
CA PRO A 11 40.43 -7.68 -1.99
C PRO A 11 38.95 -7.59 -2.30
N LEU A 12 38.09 -7.97 -1.38
CA LEU A 12 36.63 -7.84 -1.53
C LEU A 12 36.19 -6.38 -1.65
N LEU A 13 36.76 -5.49 -0.84
CA LEU A 13 36.49 -4.05 -0.90
C LEU A 13 37.00 -3.40 -2.19
N THR A 14 38.08 -3.91 -2.77
CA THR A 14 38.64 -3.37 -4.00
C THR A 14 37.84 -3.84 -5.23
N GLU A 15 37.39 -5.09 -5.28
CA GLU A 15 36.62 -5.62 -6.39
C GLU A 15 35.14 -5.24 -6.31
N TYR A 16 34.54 -5.25 -5.12
CA TYR A 16 33.10 -5.07 -4.93
C TYR A 16 32.73 -3.75 -4.20
N GLY A 17 33.67 -2.83 -4.05
CA GLY A 17 33.48 -1.58 -3.32
C GLY A 17 32.30 -0.75 -3.85
N MET A 18 32.11 -0.67 -5.19
CA MET A 18 30.96 0.03 -5.78
C MET A 18 29.63 -0.62 -5.41
N ILE A 19 29.58 -1.95 -5.43
CA ILE A 19 28.35 -2.70 -5.07
C ILE A 19 28.03 -2.49 -3.59
N LEU A 20 29.06 -2.50 -2.73
CA LEU A 20 28.89 -2.27 -1.31
C LEU A 20 28.36 -0.87 -1.01
N VAL A 21 28.88 0.16 -1.69
CA VAL A 21 28.38 1.54 -1.59
C VAL A 21 26.93 1.63 -2.05
N LEU A 22 26.53 0.99 -3.15
CA LEU A 22 25.17 0.96 -3.63
C LEU A 22 24.22 0.29 -2.64
N ILE A 23 24.62 -0.82 -2.02
CA ILE A 23 23.83 -1.51 -1.00
C ILE A 23 23.67 -0.59 0.23
N LEU A 24 24.75 0.07 0.66
CA LEU A 24 24.72 0.98 1.80
C LEU A 24 23.83 2.19 1.56
N LEU A 25 23.87 2.77 0.35
CA LEU A 25 22.94 3.82 -0.08
C LEU A 25 21.49 3.31 -0.12
N GLY A 26 21.25 2.11 -0.63
CA GLY A 26 19.93 1.49 -0.63
C GLY A 26 19.36 1.31 0.78
N ILE A 27 20.19 0.85 1.72
CA ILE A 27 19.82 0.74 3.14
C ILE A 27 19.53 2.13 3.72
N PHE A 28 20.41 3.09 3.48
CA PHE A 28 20.24 4.45 3.96
C PHE A 28 18.92 5.07 3.48
N PHE A 29 18.66 5.05 2.18
CA PHE A 29 17.39 5.57 1.63
C PHE A 29 16.18 4.78 2.11
N SER A 30 16.31 3.47 2.31
CA SER A 30 15.25 2.65 2.89
C SER A 30 14.90 3.10 4.31
N LEU A 31 15.88 3.43 5.14
CA LEU A 31 15.65 3.90 6.50
C LEU A 31 15.09 5.32 6.55
N VAL A 32 15.64 6.24 5.73
CA VAL A 32 15.22 7.66 5.70
C VAL A 32 13.82 7.83 5.11
N THR A 33 13.40 6.93 4.20
CA THR A 33 12.08 7.01 3.54
C THR A 33 11.01 6.16 4.20
N LEU A 34 11.22 5.69 5.44
CA LEU A 34 10.22 4.97 6.23
C LEU A 34 9.00 5.86 6.50
N THR A 35 7.85 5.47 5.99
CA THR A 35 6.57 6.17 6.19
C THR A 35 5.47 5.21 6.60
N GLU A 36 4.49 5.72 7.34
CA GLU A 36 3.28 4.97 7.62
C GLU A 36 2.44 4.81 6.36
N GLN A 37 2.07 3.59 6.10
CA GLN A 37 1.22 3.23 4.98
C GLN A 37 0.05 2.39 5.45
N ARG A 38 -1.08 2.54 4.81
CA ARG A 38 -2.24 1.69 5.06
C ARG A 38 -2.46 0.80 3.84
N PRO A 39 -2.72 -0.49 4.04
CA PRO A 39 -3.02 -1.38 2.93
C PRO A 39 -4.28 -0.91 2.19
N SER A 40 -4.36 -1.19 0.90
CA SER A 40 -5.51 -0.90 0.05
C SER A 40 -5.98 -2.15 -0.69
N GLY A 41 -7.13 -2.08 -1.31
CA GLY A 41 -7.70 -3.16 -2.10
C GLY A 41 -7.79 -4.49 -1.33
N LYS A 42 -7.48 -5.59 -2.00
CA LYS A 42 -7.58 -6.95 -1.45
C LYS A 42 -6.83 -7.14 -0.13
N LYS A 43 -5.63 -6.55 0.02
CA LYS A 43 -4.82 -6.68 1.24
C LYS A 43 -5.51 -6.06 2.46
N ALA A 44 -6.13 -4.88 2.27
CA ALA A 44 -6.90 -4.21 3.32
C ALA A 44 -8.11 -5.04 3.74
N GLY A 45 -8.86 -5.58 2.77
CA GLY A 45 -10.01 -6.43 3.03
C GLY A 45 -9.67 -7.67 3.86
N LEU A 46 -8.60 -8.39 3.49
CA LEU A 46 -8.14 -9.58 4.21
C LEU A 46 -7.62 -9.25 5.62
N GLN A 47 -6.93 -8.11 5.78
CA GLN A 47 -6.45 -7.66 7.10
C GLN A 47 -7.63 -7.38 8.04
N ILE A 48 -8.62 -6.62 7.59
CA ILE A 48 -9.82 -6.31 8.39
C ILE A 48 -10.60 -7.58 8.69
N ALA A 49 -10.79 -8.46 7.70
CA ALA A 49 -11.45 -9.74 7.93
C ALA A 49 -10.79 -10.57 9.03
N SER A 50 -9.46 -10.57 9.09
CA SER A 50 -8.72 -11.28 10.14
C SER A 50 -8.95 -10.70 11.54
N ILE A 51 -9.10 -9.37 11.64
CA ILE A 51 -9.40 -8.67 12.90
C ILE A 51 -10.83 -8.98 13.36
N VAL A 52 -11.79 -8.91 12.42
CA VAL A 52 -13.20 -9.16 12.70
C VAL A 52 -13.44 -10.59 13.17
N LYS A 53 -12.85 -11.56 12.49
CA LYS A 53 -12.94 -12.99 12.87
C LYS A 53 -12.45 -13.31 14.28
N LYS A 54 -11.53 -12.48 14.81
CA LYS A 54 -10.97 -12.67 16.17
C LYS A 54 -11.76 -11.93 17.24
N ARG A 55 -12.54 -10.89 16.88
CA ARG A 55 -13.15 -9.98 17.85
C ARG A 55 -14.65 -10.06 17.94
N PHE A 56 -15.31 -10.56 16.90
CA PHE A 56 -16.78 -10.53 16.77
C PHE A 56 -17.33 -11.92 16.51
N ASP A 57 -18.51 -12.15 17.04
CA ASP A 57 -19.26 -13.38 16.81
C ASP A 57 -19.87 -13.43 15.42
N LYS A 58 -20.20 -14.62 14.94
CA LYS A 58 -20.72 -14.86 13.59
C LYS A 58 -22.12 -14.27 13.36
N ASP A 59 -22.85 -14.02 14.41
CA ASP A 59 -24.18 -13.39 14.39
C ASP A 59 -24.11 -11.85 14.53
N ALA A 60 -22.91 -11.27 14.53
CA ALA A 60 -22.72 -9.82 14.58
C ALA A 60 -23.25 -9.15 13.30
N HIS A 61 -23.98 -8.05 13.46
CA HIS A 61 -24.39 -7.19 12.34
C HIS A 61 -23.24 -6.25 11.96
N ILE A 62 -22.77 -6.41 10.74
CA ILE A 62 -21.58 -5.74 10.20
C ILE A 62 -21.99 -4.87 9.02
N LEU A 63 -21.60 -3.60 9.03
CA LEU A 63 -21.74 -2.72 7.87
C LEU A 63 -20.40 -2.56 7.18
N ILE A 64 -20.33 -2.92 5.90
CA ILE A 64 -19.14 -2.72 5.05
C ILE A 64 -19.36 -1.49 4.19
N ALA A 65 -18.51 -0.48 4.32
CA ALA A 65 -18.57 0.75 3.55
C ALA A 65 -17.40 0.83 2.56
N SER A 66 -17.73 1.03 1.29
CA SER A 66 -16.76 1.21 0.21
C SER A 66 -17.25 2.26 -0.79
N ARG A 67 -16.33 2.87 -1.56
CA ARG A 67 -16.70 3.72 -2.70
C ARG A 67 -16.93 2.88 -3.94
N ASN A 68 -17.60 3.43 -4.93
CA ASN A 68 -17.79 2.77 -6.22
C ASN A 68 -16.55 2.98 -7.14
N LEU A 69 -15.38 2.45 -6.70
CA LEU A 69 -14.11 2.48 -7.45
C LEU A 69 -13.57 1.06 -7.58
N ALA A 70 -12.84 0.76 -8.67
CA ALA A 70 -12.30 -0.57 -8.94
C ALA A 70 -11.42 -1.11 -7.80
N ILE A 71 -10.59 -0.27 -7.19
CA ILE A 71 -9.74 -0.66 -6.06
C ILE A 71 -10.57 -0.97 -4.81
N ASP A 72 -11.66 -0.23 -4.59
CA ASP A 72 -12.56 -0.41 -3.45
C ASP A 72 -13.48 -1.63 -3.65
N LYS A 73 -13.79 -1.98 -4.90
CA LYS A 73 -14.45 -3.24 -5.23
C LYS A 73 -13.59 -4.44 -4.83
N ASN A 74 -12.29 -4.42 -5.15
CA ASN A 74 -11.35 -5.48 -4.71
C ASN A 74 -11.27 -5.59 -3.18
N PHE A 75 -11.38 -4.46 -2.47
CA PHE A 75 -11.46 -4.43 -1.01
C PHE A 75 -12.75 -5.10 -0.52
N TYR A 76 -13.89 -4.69 -1.07
CA TYR A 76 -15.20 -5.22 -0.70
C TYR A 76 -15.30 -6.73 -0.95
N ASP A 77 -14.93 -7.19 -2.14
CA ASP A 77 -15.02 -8.60 -2.53
C ASP A 77 -14.14 -9.50 -1.63
N ALA A 78 -12.93 -9.04 -1.33
CA ALA A 78 -12.02 -9.78 -0.45
C ALA A 78 -12.53 -9.83 1.01
N LEU A 79 -13.07 -8.72 1.51
CA LEU A 79 -13.59 -8.62 2.87
C LEU A 79 -14.88 -9.43 3.03
N SER A 80 -15.88 -9.18 2.17
CA SER A 80 -17.17 -9.87 2.22
C SER A 80 -17.01 -11.37 1.98
N GLY A 81 -16.26 -11.78 0.96
CA GLY A 81 -15.97 -13.19 0.68
C GLY A 81 -15.27 -13.89 1.85
N SER A 82 -14.31 -13.22 2.50
CA SER A 82 -13.61 -13.77 3.65
C SER A 82 -14.50 -13.91 4.89
N LEU A 83 -15.41 -12.96 5.14
CA LEU A 83 -16.36 -13.02 6.25
C LEU A 83 -17.46 -14.04 6.01
N THR A 84 -18.03 -14.10 4.79
CA THR A 84 -19.02 -15.11 4.40
C THR A 84 -18.44 -16.52 4.54
N SER A 85 -17.22 -16.76 4.06
CA SER A 85 -16.54 -18.06 4.21
C SER A 85 -16.28 -18.43 5.66
N ALA A 86 -16.19 -17.44 6.56
CA ALA A 86 -16.05 -17.66 8.00
C ALA A 86 -17.39 -17.88 8.73
N GLY A 87 -18.53 -17.77 8.02
CA GLY A 87 -19.87 -18.03 8.55
C GLY A 87 -20.55 -16.82 9.20
N PHE A 88 -20.12 -15.58 8.90
CA PHE A 88 -20.84 -14.38 9.30
C PHE A 88 -22.11 -14.23 8.47
N LYS A 89 -23.26 -14.07 9.14
CA LYS A 89 -24.60 -14.12 8.51
C LYS A 89 -25.15 -12.73 8.17
N HIS A 90 -24.84 -11.71 8.97
CA HIS A 90 -25.46 -10.40 8.91
C HIS A 90 -24.52 -9.34 8.36
N LEU A 91 -24.19 -9.48 7.07
CA LEU A 91 -23.36 -8.55 6.34
C LEU A 91 -24.22 -7.55 5.57
N HIS A 92 -24.18 -6.29 6.01
CA HIS A 92 -24.77 -5.16 5.32
C HIS A 92 -23.71 -4.43 4.52
N SER A 93 -24.03 -3.90 3.37
CA SER A 93 -23.07 -3.18 2.53
C SER A 93 -23.60 -1.86 2.03
N VAL A 94 -22.70 -0.91 1.88
CA VAL A 94 -22.94 0.33 1.16
C VAL A 94 -21.74 0.60 0.23
N GLN A 95 -22.04 0.81 -1.04
CA GLN A 95 -21.05 1.14 -2.07
C GLN A 95 -21.44 2.46 -2.72
N GLY A 96 -20.69 3.54 -2.42
CA GLY A 96 -21.04 4.85 -2.96
C GLY A 96 -20.38 5.99 -2.19
N THR A 97 -21.20 6.96 -1.82
CA THR A 97 -20.80 8.21 -1.16
C THR A 97 -21.19 8.21 0.33
N PRO A 98 -20.71 9.18 1.13
CA PRO A 98 -21.19 9.37 2.50
C PRO A 98 -22.71 9.56 2.62
N ARG A 99 -23.35 10.11 1.56
CA ARG A 99 -24.80 10.28 1.50
C ARG A 99 -25.49 8.92 1.43
N ASP A 100 -24.97 8.00 0.62
CA ASP A 100 -25.52 6.64 0.49
C ASP A 100 -25.30 5.87 1.80
N ALA A 101 -24.17 6.07 2.46
CA ALA A 101 -23.92 5.50 3.78
C ALA A 101 -24.95 6.00 4.82
N ARG A 102 -25.28 7.30 4.81
CA ARG A 102 -26.32 7.86 5.67
C ARG A 102 -27.69 7.24 5.39
N ALA A 103 -28.06 7.10 4.12
CA ALA A 103 -29.31 6.46 3.72
C ALA A 103 -29.40 5.01 4.22
N LYS A 104 -28.28 4.26 4.13
CA LYS A 104 -28.20 2.89 4.65
C LYS A 104 -28.30 2.82 6.17
N LEU A 105 -27.70 3.77 6.89
CA LEU A 105 -27.87 3.84 8.36
C LEU A 105 -29.31 4.10 8.76
N ILE A 106 -30.03 5.00 8.06
CA ILE A 106 -31.48 5.25 8.29
C ILE A 106 -32.29 3.97 8.04
N GLU A 107 -32.02 3.26 6.95
CA GLU A 107 -32.67 2.00 6.63
C GLU A 107 -32.51 0.96 7.76
N LEU A 108 -31.25 0.78 8.23
CA LEU A 108 -30.94 -0.16 9.31
C LEU A 108 -31.56 0.26 10.65
N GLU A 109 -31.62 1.55 10.92
CA GLU A 109 -32.29 2.10 12.11
C GLU A 109 -33.80 1.81 12.08
N ASN A 110 -34.46 2.03 10.95
CA ASN A 110 -35.89 1.72 10.76
C ASN A 110 -36.18 0.21 10.95
N GLN A 111 -35.23 -0.64 10.59
CA GLN A 111 -35.29 -2.09 10.82
C GLN A 111 -34.96 -2.48 12.27
N LYS A 112 -34.61 -1.51 13.15
CA LYS A 112 -34.19 -1.72 14.55
C LYS A 112 -33.01 -2.68 14.69
N ILE A 113 -32.11 -2.67 13.70
CA ILE A 113 -30.91 -3.49 13.71
C ILE A 113 -29.84 -2.82 14.56
N LYS A 114 -29.27 -3.55 15.55
CA LYS A 114 -28.12 -3.08 16.32
C LYS A 114 -26.83 -3.44 15.60
N LEU A 115 -26.13 -2.45 15.11
CA LEU A 115 -24.80 -2.63 14.50
C LEU A 115 -23.72 -2.83 15.56
N GLN A 116 -22.88 -3.83 15.40
CA GLN A 116 -21.71 -4.05 16.25
C GLN A 116 -20.44 -3.43 15.65
N VAL A 117 -20.32 -3.42 14.33
CA VAL A 117 -19.10 -2.93 13.68
C VAL A 117 -19.38 -2.33 12.30
N ILE A 118 -18.62 -1.27 12.00
CA ILE A 118 -18.54 -0.65 10.68
C ILE A 118 -17.14 -0.84 10.15
N LEU A 119 -17.04 -1.44 8.97
CA LEU A 119 -15.80 -1.74 8.29
C LEU A 119 -15.64 -0.82 7.09
N GLY A 120 -14.51 -0.15 7.01
CA GLY A 120 -14.19 0.74 5.88
C GLY A 120 -12.75 0.55 5.41
N ASN A 121 -12.48 0.99 4.20
CA ASN A 121 -11.11 1.15 3.74
C ASN A 121 -10.48 2.42 4.32
N GLN A 122 -9.27 2.78 3.91
CA GLN A 122 -8.54 3.96 4.39
C GLN A 122 -9.37 5.26 4.29
N THR A 123 -10.26 5.39 3.30
CA THR A 123 -11.06 6.60 3.08
C THR A 123 -12.42 6.49 3.77
N THR A 124 -13.07 5.34 3.66
CA THR A 124 -14.46 5.17 4.10
C THR A 124 -14.60 4.93 5.60
N ALA A 125 -13.55 4.41 6.25
CA ALA A 125 -13.54 4.26 7.71
C ALA A 125 -13.59 5.61 8.44
N ASP A 126 -13.04 6.65 7.82
CA ASP A 126 -12.94 8.01 8.39
C ASP A 126 -14.06 8.94 7.89
N TRP A 127 -15.14 8.42 7.29
CA TRP A 127 -16.27 9.25 6.90
C TRP A 127 -16.97 9.85 8.12
N LEU A 128 -17.19 11.15 8.09
CA LEU A 128 -17.86 11.90 9.19
C LEU A 128 -19.23 11.35 9.55
N VAL A 129 -19.95 10.74 8.58
CA VAL A 129 -21.26 10.10 8.82
C VAL A 129 -21.18 8.99 9.88
N PHE A 130 -20.01 8.45 10.13
CA PHE A 130 -19.79 7.39 11.12
C PHE A 130 -19.23 7.91 12.47
N GLU A 131 -19.01 9.22 12.64
CA GLU A 131 -18.45 9.76 13.89
C GLU A 131 -19.46 9.70 15.03
N ASP A 132 -20.63 10.25 14.84
CA ASP A 132 -21.62 10.43 15.91
C ASP A 132 -22.84 9.53 15.74
N ILE A 133 -22.61 8.25 15.42
CA ILE A 133 -23.72 7.30 15.20
C ILE A 133 -24.63 7.20 16.42
N LYS A 134 -24.07 7.12 17.61
CA LYS A 134 -24.84 7.02 18.85
C LYS A 134 -25.77 8.22 19.07
N LEU A 135 -25.34 9.42 18.61
CA LEU A 135 -26.12 10.65 18.73
C LEU A 135 -27.18 10.76 17.63
N ASN A 136 -26.77 10.47 16.38
CA ASN A 136 -27.61 10.65 15.19
C ASN A 136 -28.52 9.45 14.90
N PHE A 137 -28.15 8.25 15.35
CA PHE A 137 -28.84 6.96 15.10
C PHE A 137 -28.85 6.11 16.37
N PRO A 138 -29.56 6.53 17.43
CA PRO A 138 -29.47 5.90 18.75
C PRO A 138 -29.91 4.42 18.76
N GLN A 139 -30.78 4.02 17.84
CA GLN A 139 -31.27 2.62 17.76
C GLN A 139 -30.20 1.67 17.18
N LEU A 140 -29.24 2.16 16.39
CA LEU A 140 -28.13 1.35 15.86
C LEU A 140 -27.10 0.96 16.93
N GLY A 141 -27.11 1.64 18.08
CA GLY A 141 -26.16 1.41 19.16
C GLY A 141 -24.86 2.19 18.97
N ALA A 142 -23.74 1.64 19.45
CA ALA A 142 -22.41 2.24 19.35
C ALA A 142 -21.45 1.32 18.60
N PRO A 143 -21.57 1.20 17.27
CA PRO A 143 -20.74 0.30 16.49
C PRO A 143 -19.26 0.72 16.54
N THR A 144 -18.37 -0.27 16.65
CA THR A 144 -16.93 -0.04 16.55
C THR A 144 -16.54 0.22 15.11
N ARG A 145 -15.79 1.28 14.82
CA ARG A 145 -15.23 1.53 13.49
C ARG A 145 -13.89 0.81 13.34
N ILE A 146 -13.73 0.06 12.26
CA ILE A 146 -12.49 -0.65 11.95
C ILE A 146 -12.06 -0.30 10.52
N GLY A 147 -10.90 0.32 10.40
CA GLY A 147 -10.18 0.55 9.15
C GLY A 147 -8.89 -0.27 9.08
N PRO A 148 -8.16 -0.20 7.95
CA PRO A 148 -6.88 -0.89 7.80
C PRO A 148 -5.84 -0.36 8.78
N SER A 149 -5.17 -1.27 9.49
CA SER A 149 -4.09 -0.90 10.40
C SER A 149 -2.88 -0.40 9.62
N PRO A 150 -2.27 0.72 10.02
CA PRO A 150 -1.08 1.24 9.38
C PRO A 150 0.13 0.31 9.62
N TYR A 151 1.05 0.31 8.68
CA TYR A 151 2.35 -0.35 8.80
C TYR A 151 3.44 0.55 8.26
N LYS A 152 4.67 0.43 8.79
CA LYS A 152 5.82 1.20 8.30
C LYS A 152 6.46 0.48 7.12
N TRP A 153 6.60 1.18 6.01
CA TRP A 153 7.28 0.68 4.83
C TRP A 153 8.09 1.79 4.15
N PRO A 154 9.32 1.49 3.68
CA PRO A 154 10.11 2.49 2.97
C PRO A 154 9.46 2.88 1.63
N ASN A 155 9.26 4.18 1.41
CA ASN A 155 8.79 4.66 0.11
C ASN A 155 9.79 4.34 -1.01
N PHE A 156 11.08 4.31 -0.69
CA PHE A 156 12.14 3.93 -1.61
C PHE A 156 11.90 2.56 -2.24
N LEU A 157 11.45 1.56 -1.46
CA LEU A 157 11.22 0.18 -1.92
C LEU A 157 9.81 -0.06 -2.50
N LYS A 158 9.00 0.98 -2.69
CA LYS A 158 7.72 0.84 -3.39
C LYS A 158 7.96 0.45 -4.85
N LYS A 159 7.14 -0.48 -5.35
CA LYS A 159 7.23 -0.96 -6.74
C LYS A 159 7.22 0.19 -7.75
N ASP A 160 6.32 1.16 -7.59
CA ASP A 160 6.21 2.29 -8.50
C ASP A 160 7.47 3.17 -8.47
N ASN A 161 8.06 3.39 -7.30
CA ASN A 161 9.30 4.12 -7.17
C ASN A 161 10.48 3.38 -7.81
N LEU A 162 10.59 2.06 -7.58
CA LEU A 162 11.63 1.24 -8.22
C LEU A 162 11.49 1.21 -9.74
N LEU A 163 10.26 1.12 -10.26
CA LEU A 163 10.00 1.19 -11.69
C LEU A 163 10.38 2.56 -12.27
N ASN A 164 10.06 3.65 -11.57
CA ASN A 164 10.45 4.98 -12.00
C ASN A 164 11.97 5.15 -12.04
N ILE A 165 12.67 4.70 -11.01
CA ILE A 165 14.14 4.71 -10.96
C ILE A 165 14.71 3.87 -12.11
N THR A 166 14.18 2.66 -12.33
CA THR A 166 14.63 1.78 -13.42
C THR A 166 14.43 2.44 -14.78
N ASN A 167 13.27 3.06 -15.02
CA ASN A 167 12.99 3.74 -16.29
C ASN A 167 13.94 4.91 -16.54
N GLN A 168 14.24 5.71 -15.51
CA GLN A 168 15.19 6.83 -15.62
C GLN A 168 16.62 6.33 -15.90
N ILE A 169 17.05 5.28 -15.18
CA ILE A 169 18.39 4.71 -15.36
C ILE A 169 18.52 4.00 -16.71
N ALA A 170 17.46 3.36 -17.22
CA ALA A 170 17.50 2.63 -18.47
C ALA A 170 17.94 3.50 -19.66
N VAL A 171 17.42 4.73 -19.75
CA VAL A 171 17.81 5.68 -20.81
C VAL A 171 19.30 6.01 -20.71
N ILE A 172 19.77 6.35 -19.50
CA ILE A 172 21.18 6.66 -19.25
C ILE A 172 22.07 5.45 -19.56
N ALA A 173 21.65 4.25 -19.17
CA ALA A 173 22.40 3.03 -19.39
C ALA A 173 22.54 2.71 -20.90
N ILE A 174 21.50 2.91 -21.69
CA ILE A 174 21.56 2.69 -23.16
C ILE A 174 22.55 3.66 -23.79
N ILE A 175 22.51 4.95 -23.40
CA ILE A 175 23.46 5.95 -23.86
C ILE A 175 24.88 5.59 -23.46
N ALA A 176 25.09 5.20 -22.21
CA ALA A 176 26.41 4.83 -21.68
C ALA A 176 27.01 3.61 -22.40
N ILE A 177 26.19 2.59 -22.71
CA ILE A 177 26.62 1.44 -23.49
C ILE A 177 27.03 1.87 -24.91
N GLY A 178 26.24 2.70 -25.58
CA GLY A 178 26.58 3.24 -26.89
C GLY A 178 27.89 4.01 -26.89
N MET A 179 28.09 4.90 -25.92
CA MET A 179 29.36 5.64 -25.75
C MET A 179 30.55 4.72 -25.49
N THR A 180 30.35 3.68 -24.68
CA THR A 180 31.42 2.71 -24.37
C THR A 180 31.87 2.00 -25.63
N VAL A 181 30.95 1.58 -26.50
CA VAL A 181 31.29 0.94 -27.80
C VAL A 181 32.08 1.90 -28.69
N VAL A 182 31.67 3.16 -28.78
CA VAL A 182 32.39 4.18 -29.58
C VAL A 182 33.79 4.42 -29.06
N ILE A 183 33.96 4.52 -27.72
CA ILE A 183 35.28 4.70 -27.10
C ILE A 183 36.20 3.50 -27.38
N ILE A 184 35.69 2.28 -27.26
CA ILE A 184 36.44 1.05 -27.53
C ILE A 184 36.89 1.01 -29.00
N CYS A 185 36.06 1.50 -29.93
CA CYS A 185 36.43 1.61 -31.35
C CYS A 185 37.42 2.75 -31.67
N GLY A 186 37.93 3.46 -30.65
CA GLY A 186 38.90 4.56 -30.85
C GLY A 186 38.27 5.87 -31.34
N GLY A 187 36.94 6.00 -31.26
CA GLY A 187 36.20 7.21 -31.62
C GLY A 187 35.93 8.09 -30.40
N ILE A 188 35.68 9.39 -30.66
CA ILE A 188 35.14 10.34 -29.69
C ILE A 188 33.72 10.70 -30.15
N ASP A 189 32.73 10.28 -29.39
CA ASP A 189 31.32 10.62 -29.70
C ASP A 189 30.96 11.97 -29.12
N LEU A 190 30.97 13.00 -29.96
CA LEU A 190 30.50 14.34 -29.62
C LEU A 190 29.00 14.52 -29.90
N SER A 191 28.34 13.54 -30.48
CA SER A 191 26.94 13.64 -30.90
C SER A 191 25.95 13.48 -29.74
N VAL A 192 26.34 12.83 -28.63
CA VAL A 192 25.47 12.55 -27.48
C VAL A 192 24.95 13.84 -26.88
N GLY A 193 25.78 14.86 -26.70
CA GLY A 193 25.35 16.18 -26.18
C GLY A 193 24.34 16.88 -27.08
N SER A 194 24.53 16.82 -28.39
CA SER A 194 23.60 17.41 -29.35
C SER A 194 22.29 16.65 -29.47
N LEU A 195 22.31 15.30 -29.37
CA LEU A 195 21.12 14.47 -29.33
C LEU A 195 20.26 14.70 -28.08
N ILE A 196 20.91 14.81 -26.91
CA ILE A 196 20.21 15.13 -25.66
C ILE A 196 19.58 16.52 -25.74
N ALA A 197 20.32 17.51 -26.24
CA ALA A 197 19.78 18.88 -26.42
C ALA A 197 18.62 18.94 -27.42
N PHE A 198 18.63 18.10 -28.46
CA PHE A 198 17.55 18.02 -29.44
C PHE A 198 16.29 17.30 -28.91
N SER A 199 16.44 16.41 -27.91
CA SER A 199 15.34 15.64 -27.33
C SER A 199 14.66 16.31 -26.12
N ALA A 200 15.22 17.39 -25.62
CA ALA A 200 14.72 18.17 -24.46
C ALA A 200 13.72 19.24 -24.90
#